data_de22de281f8b4479f55cf6609d5b354b
#
_entry.id   de22de281f8b4479f55cf6609d5b354b
#
_cell.length_a   1.000
_cell.length_b   1.000
_cell.length_c   1.000
_cell.angle_alpha   90.00
_cell.angle_beta   90.00
_cell.angle_gamma   90.00
#
_symmetry.space_group_name_H-M   'P 1'
#
loop_
_entity.id
_entity.type
_entity.pdbx_description
1 polymer ?
#
loop_
_entity_poly.entity_id
_entity_poly.type
_entity_poly.pdbx_seq_one_letter_code
_entity_poly.pdbx_strand_id
1 'polypeptide(L)'
;MSSSGIRATLFRISLQCLLMVAMLAAAPAGAQSAAASLAQVLTGLAAAEVVPGAERFGPVQADPAVAPAYRGDTLVGYAFLNSQHVDATGYSGKPIHIVVGLDLEGTIVGAKLAGHSEPIVLIGIPEKRIVDYLAHFVGYNPLRAAAERRGPPQAPIVSGATVTVLVMGESVVRSAVRVARALHLGGAAASVQPAARVMDPQAGTGADWPTLLREGAVGHLRVTIGDVNKAFADAGGKAAASRPEPGPASDPFIDLYVALVSQPAIGRSLLGDAEFDTVARMLSPGQQAILVAGDGIYSFKGSGYVRGGIFDRIELAQGAETIRFHDYQHRRVGELRAAAAPAFKEIGVFAVPKESDFDPAAPWRLQLLVQRSVSALDKAFVTFGLDYRLPERYTKAAPAAAGASSAPPATAPGRPGGAAGGGLTGGVAPRPHCPRRRMPR
;
A
#
# COMPACT_ATOMS: atom_id res chain seq x y z
N MET A 1 74.44 -22.88 3.96
CA MET A 1 73.15 -22.25 3.51
C MET A 1 72.75 -21.25 4.60
N SER A 2 72.80 -19.98 4.25
CA SER A 2 72.82 -18.86 5.18
C SER A 2 71.41 -18.60 5.80
N SER A 3 71.34 -18.46 7.13
CA SER A 3 70.16 -18.14 7.92
C SER A 3 69.53 -16.77 7.58
N SER A 4 70.15 -15.93 6.77
CA SER A 4 69.67 -14.63 6.36
C SER A 4 68.57 -14.70 5.28
N GLY A 5 68.54 -15.73 4.41
CA GLY A 5 67.56 -15.92 3.37
C GLY A 5 66.16 -16.28 3.89
N ILE A 6 66.11 -17.08 4.97
CA ILE A 6 64.84 -17.58 5.54
C ILE A 6 64.10 -16.41 6.27
N ARG A 7 64.86 -15.56 6.93
CA ARG A 7 64.28 -14.35 7.63
C ARG A 7 63.70 -13.32 6.66
N ALA A 8 64.34 -13.11 5.51
CA ALA A 8 63.84 -12.21 4.48
C ALA A 8 62.55 -12.74 3.80
N THR A 9 62.46 -14.06 3.57
CA THR A 9 61.29 -14.67 2.99
C THR A 9 60.09 -14.68 3.95
N LEU A 10 60.29 -14.98 5.22
CA LEU A 10 59.25 -14.93 6.26
C LEU A 10 58.73 -13.48 6.46
N PHE A 11 59.60 -12.48 6.41
CA PHE A 11 59.20 -11.06 6.52
C PHE A 11 58.36 -10.61 5.31
N ARG A 12 58.69 -11.05 4.10
CA ARG A 12 57.89 -10.76 2.89
C ARG A 12 56.50 -11.44 2.91
N ILE A 13 56.41 -12.70 3.38
CA ILE A 13 55.14 -13.40 3.51
C ILE A 13 54.26 -12.74 4.59
N SER A 14 54.83 -12.36 5.72
CA SER A 14 54.13 -11.65 6.78
C SER A 14 53.62 -10.26 6.33
N LEU A 15 54.41 -9.52 5.56
CA LEU A 15 54.02 -8.21 5.02
C LEU A 15 52.92 -8.34 3.93
N GLN A 16 52.97 -9.40 3.10
CA GLN A 16 51.92 -9.68 2.12
C GLN A 16 50.61 -10.12 2.77
N CYS A 17 50.65 -10.96 3.81
CA CYS A 17 49.47 -11.29 4.60
C CYS A 17 48.86 -10.08 5.31
N LEU A 18 49.69 -9.17 5.84
CA LEU A 18 49.21 -7.93 6.48
C LEU A 18 48.53 -7.00 5.47
N LEU A 19 49.07 -6.88 4.25
CA LEU A 19 48.48 -6.13 3.15
C LEU A 19 47.19 -6.74 2.64
N MET A 20 47.11 -8.06 2.60
CA MET A 20 45.87 -8.76 2.17
C MET A 20 44.76 -8.61 3.23
N VAL A 21 45.10 -8.67 4.52
CA VAL A 21 44.12 -8.43 5.61
C VAL A 21 43.69 -6.96 5.63
N ALA A 22 44.57 -6.00 5.33
CA ALA A 22 44.22 -4.59 5.21
C ALA A 22 43.29 -4.31 3.97
N MET A 23 43.44 -5.06 2.88
CA MET A 23 42.51 -4.96 1.74
C MET A 23 41.16 -5.63 1.98
N LEU A 24 41.06 -6.66 2.85
CA LEU A 24 39.77 -7.24 3.24
C LEU A 24 39.01 -6.35 4.25
N ALA A 25 39.70 -5.47 4.98
CA ALA A 25 39.07 -4.55 5.93
C ALA A 25 38.59 -3.24 5.27
N ALA A 26 38.96 -2.96 4.03
CA ALA A 26 38.37 -1.92 3.23
C ALA A 26 37.05 -2.47 2.62
N ALA A 27 36.02 -2.63 3.45
CA ALA A 27 34.66 -2.64 2.95
C ALA A 27 34.51 -1.37 2.09
N PRO A 28 33.99 -1.45 0.84
CA PRO A 28 33.64 -0.23 0.14
C PRO A 28 32.68 0.50 1.06
N ALA A 29 33.05 1.68 1.51
CA ALA A 29 32.11 2.68 1.94
C ALA A 29 31.29 3.02 0.69
N GLY A 30 30.39 2.08 0.31
CA GLY A 30 29.30 2.36 -0.59
C GLY A 30 28.65 3.55 0.04
N ALA A 31 28.59 4.66 -0.68
CA ALA A 31 27.83 5.83 -0.31
C ALA A 31 26.41 5.35 0.00
N GLN A 32 26.14 4.96 1.24
CA GLN A 32 24.83 4.96 1.82
C GLN A 32 24.45 6.43 1.73
N SER A 33 23.69 6.77 0.68
CA SER A 33 22.84 7.94 0.68
C SER A 33 22.22 7.92 2.06
N ALA A 34 22.62 8.88 2.93
CA ALA A 34 22.16 8.90 4.30
C ALA A 34 20.64 8.97 4.22
N ALA A 35 19.98 7.85 4.45
CA ALA A 35 18.52 7.78 4.45
C ALA A 35 18.09 8.76 5.53
N ALA A 36 17.33 9.79 5.16
CA ALA A 36 16.87 10.80 6.11
C ALA A 36 16.20 10.08 7.28
N SER A 37 16.74 10.21 8.48
CA SER A 37 16.11 9.63 9.66
C SER A 37 14.97 10.53 10.12
N LEU A 38 13.88 9.93 10.63
CA LEU A 38 12.76 10.71 11.19
C LEU A 38 13.27 11.76 12.21
N ALA A 39 14.20 11.36 13.09
CA ALA A 39 14.75 12.27 14.10
C ALA A 39 15.43 13.50 13.48
N GLN A 40 16.19 13.32 12.40
CA GLN A 40 16.84 14.45 11.70
C GLN A 40 15.82 15.40 11.06
N VAL A 41 14.80 14.83 10.43
CA VAL A 41 13.75 15.61 9.76
C VAL A 41 12.94 16.42 10.77
N LEU A 42 12.60 15.83 11.92
CA LEU A 42 11.80 16.49 12.95
C LEU A 42 12.54 17.65 13.65
N THR A 43 13.87 17.69 13.63
CA THR A 43 14.64 18.83 14.22
C THR A 43 14.32 20.16 13.57
N GLY A 44 13.87 20.18 12.31
CA GLY A 44 13.52 21.39 11.56
C GLY A 44 12.02 21.72 11.54
N LEU A 45 11.18 20.95 12.23
CA LEU A 45 9.72 21.09 12.19
C LEU A 45 9.14 21.34 13.58
N ALA A 46 8.24 22.33 13.68
CA ALA A 46 7.41 22.47 14.87
C ALA A 46 6.39 21.34 14.95
N ALA A 47 6.18 20.76 16.14
CA ALA A 47 5.26 19.63 16.30
C ALA A 47 3.84 19.96 15.82
N ALA A 48 3.36 21.18 16.07
CA ALA A 48 2.05 21.65 15.61
C ALA A 48 1.89 21.72 14.11
N GLU A 49 2.99 21.78 13.33
CA GLU A 49 2.92 21.78 11.87
C GLU A 49 2.60 20.42 11.28
N VAL A 50 2.86 19.35 12.03
CA VAL A 50 2.63 17.97 11.62
C VAL A 50 1.42 17.37 12.35
N VAL A 51 1.32 17.61 13.66
CA VAL A 51 0.19 17.19 14.49
C VAL A 51 -0.42 18.44 15.14
N PRO A 52 -1.52 18.98 14.60
CA PRO A 52 -2.13 20.19 15.12
C PRO A 52 -2.44 20.08 16.62
N GLY A 53 -2.03 21.11 17.35
CA GLY A 53 -2.18 21.16 18.80
C GLY A 53 -1.10 20.44 19.60
N ALA A 54 -0.12 19.80 18.97
CA ALA A 54 1.06 19.32 19.67
C ALA A 54 2.06 20.45 19.93
N GLU A 55 2.73 20.41 21.09
CA GLU A 55 3.75 21.37 21.48
C GLU A 55 5.16 20.82 21.27
N ARG A 56 5.32 19.52 21.38
CA ARG A 56 6.62 18.84 21.24
C ARG A 56 6.46 17.43 20.69
N PHE A 57 7.55 16.93 20.07
CA PHE A 57 7.72 15.51 19.81
C PHE A 57 8.43 14.83 20.99
N GLY A 58 8.09 13.58 21.25
CA GLY A 58 8.84 12.68 22.12
C GLY A 58 9.97 11.96 21.38
N PRO A 59 10.71 11.10 22.08
CA PRO A 59 11.75 10.27 21.48
C PRO A 59 11.18 9.40 20.34
N VAL A 60 11.94 9.28 19.24
CA VAL A 60 11.58 8.39 18.14
C VAL A 60 11.63 6.94 18.62
N GLN A 61 10.54 6.22 18.42
CA GLN A 61 10.44 4.78 18.63
C GLN A 61 11.00 4.06 17.39
N ALA A 62 11.50 2.84 17.56
CA ALA A 62 12.14 2.10 16.47
C ALA A 62 11.15 1.24 15.68
N ASP A 63 10.15 0.66 16.33
CA ASP A 63 9.19 -0.27 15.72
C ASP A 63 7.78 -0.04 16.29
N PRO A 64 6.89 0.55 15.50
CA PRO A 64 7.15 1.26 14.24
C PRO A 64 7.99 2.53 14.44
N ALA A 65 8.72 2.96 13.39
CA ALA A 65 9.54 4.17 13.40
C ALA A 65 8.65 5.44 13.46
N VAL A 66 8.29 5.89 14.67
CA VAL A 66 7.38 7.02 14.91
C VAL A 66 7.88 7.89 16.05
N ALA A 67 7.49 9.16 16.04
CA ALA A 67 7.67 10.09 17.16
C ALA A 67 6.30 10.42 17.76
N PRO A 68 6.04 10.11 19.04
CA PRO A 68 4.82 10.56 19.71
C PRO A 68 4.80 12.10 19.81
N ALA A 69 3.62 12.69 19.65
CA ALA A 69 3.41 14.14 19.73
C ALA A 69 2.55 14.47 20.95
N TYR A 70 2.99 15.46 21.71
CA TYR A 70 2.42 15.80 23.01
C TYR A 70 1.94 17.25 23.08
N ARG A 71 0.85 17.45 23.84
CA ARG A 71 0.42 18.75 24.39
C ARG A 71 0.62 18.70 25.91
N GLY A 72 1.56 19.45 26.43
CA GLY A 72 2.05 19.20 27.80
C GLY A 72 2.52 17.75 27.92
N ASP A 73 1.88 16.99 28.81
CA ASP A 73 2.14 15.56 29.01
C ASP A 73 1.12 14.65 28.36
N THR A 74 0.12 15.20 27.67
CA THR A 74 -0.93 14.45 27.00
C THR A 74 -0.48 14.09 25.59
N LEU A 75 -0.49 12.79 25.26
CA LEU A 75 -0.29 12.29 23.92
C LEU A 75 -1.46 12.70 23.03
N VAL A 76 -1.20 13.37 21.91
CA VAL A 76 -2.24 13.85 20.98
C VAL A 76 -2.13 13.24 19.58
N GLY A 77 -1.05 12.50 19.30
CA GLY A 77 -0.87 11.83 18.03
C GLY A 77 0.58 11.35 17.82
N TYR A 78 0.88 11.02 16.59
CA TYR A 78 2.19 10.50 16.17
C TYR A 78 2.63 11.14 14.88
N ALA A 79 3.94 11.35 14.72
CA ALA A 79 4.58 11.74 13.47
C ALA A 79 5.50 10.63 12.98
N PHE A 80 5.56 10.42 11.67
CA PHE A 80 6.45 9.43 11.05
C PHE A 80 6.87 9.85 9.65
N LEU A 81 7.91 9.20 9.10
CA LEU A 81 8.39 9.45 7.75
C LEU A 81 7.90 8.33 6.82
N ASN A 82 7.08 8.67 5.81
CA ASN A 82 6.45 7.70 4.89
C ASN A 82 7.45 6.69 4.33
N SER A 83 8.60 7.14 3.87
CA SER A 83 9.65 6.33 3.23
C SER A 83 10.35 5.31 4.16
N GLN A 84 10.11 5.37 5.47
CA GLN A 84 10.58 4.35 6.42
C GLN A 84 9.58 3.20 6.57
N HIS A 85 8.36 3.35 6.06
CA HIS A 85 7.29 2.37 6.19
C HIS A 85 6.90 1.72 4.88
N VAL A 86 7.03 2.44 3.76
CA VAL A 86 6.66 1.95 2.42
C VAL A 86 7.67 2.42 1.38
N ASP A 87 7.71 1.74 0.22
CA ASP A 87 8.44 2.26 -0.93
C ASP A 87 7.75 3.55 -1.42
N ALA A 88 8.49 4.63 -1.38
CA ALA A 88 8.08 5.98 -1.80
C ALA A 88 8.96 6.50 -2.94
N THR A 89 9.51 5.60 -3.76
CA THR A 89 10.43 5.92 -4.85
C THR A 89 9.68 6.58 -6.01
N GLY A 90 10.04 7.83 -6.30
CA GLY A 90 9.45 8.62 -7.37
C GLY A 90 10.12 8.45 -8.73
N TYR A 91 9.84 9.38 -9.65
CA TYR A 91 10.39 9.41 -11.01
C TYR A 91 11.92 9.48 -11.04
N SER A 92 12.53 10.09 -10.04
CA SER A 92 14.00 10.21 -9.91
C SER A 92 14.70 8.87 -9.57
N GLY A 93 13.94 7.83 -9.25
CA GLY A 93 14.48 6.58 -8.68
C GLY A 93 14.96 6.73 -7.24
N LYS A 94 14.67 7.86 -6.57
CA LYS A 94 14.99 8.12 -5.17
C LYS A 94 13.74 8.29 -4.34
N PRO A 95 13.81 7.98 -3.02
CA PRO A 95 12.67 8.14 -2.13
C PRO A 95 12.20 9.60 -2.04
N ILE A 96 10.89 9.77 -1.94
CA ILE A 96 10.24 11.04 -1.60
C ILE A 96 9.90 10.98 -0.11
N HIS A 97 10.42 11.92 0.64
CA HIS A 97 10.28 11.97 2.10
C HIS A 97 9.16 12.91 2.49
N ILE A 98 8.11 12.38 3.14
CA ILE A 98 6.97 13.13 3.64
C ILE A 98 6.80 12.79 5.12
N VAL A 99 6.80 13.79 5.99
CA VAL A 99 6.41 13.62 7.39
C VAL A 99 4.89 13.63 7.46
N VAL A 100 4.33 12.57 8.00
CA VAL A 100 2.88 12.38 8.14
C VAL A 100 2.53 12.40 9.63
N GLY A 101 1.51 13.16 9.99
CA GLY A 101 0.92 13.19 11.33
C GLY A 101 -0.37 12.39 11.38
N LEU A 102 -0.52 11.55 12.41
CA LEU A 102 -1.77 10.86 12.75
C LEU A 102 -2.26 11.31 14.12
N ASP A 103 -3.59 11.45 14.26
CA ASP A 103 -4.22 11.51 15.58
C ASP A 103 -4.36 10.10 16.20
N LEU A 104 -4.94 10.02 17.38
CA LEU A 104 -5.13 8.75 18.10
C LEU A 104 -6.21 7.86 17.48
N GLU A 105 -7.07 8.43 16.65
CA GLU A 105 -8.10 7.74 15.86
C GLU A 105 -7.53 7.19 14.53
N GLY A 106 -6.26 7.49 14.20
CA GLY A 106 -5.62 7.08 12.96
C GLY A 106 -5.97 7.95 11.75
N THR A 107 -6.49 9.17 12.00
CA THR A 107 -6.75 10.17 10.96
C THR A 107 -5.46 10.89 10.60
N ILE A 108 -5.21 11.10 9.31
CA ILE A 108 -4.10 11.94 8.85
C ILE A 108 -4.43 13.39 9.19
N VAL A 109 -3.67 13.99 10.10
CA VAL A 109 -3.86 15.38 10.56
C VAL A 109 -2.83 16.34 10.02
N GLY A 110 -1.79 15.84 9.36
CA GLY A 110 -0.77 16.64 8.70
C GLY A 110 0.06 15.82 7.71
N ALA A 111 0.55 16.48 6.68
CA ALA A 111 1.49 15.92 5.71
C ALA A 111 2.43 17.03 5.23
N LYS A 112 3.74 16.86 5.47
CA LYS A 112 4.77 17.85 5.12
C LYS A 112 5.84 17.22 4.24
N LEU A 113 6.10 17.83 3.10
CA LEU A 113 7.23 17.44 2.24
C LEU A 113 8.54 17.75 2.98
N ALA A 114 9.34 16.71 3.24
CA ALA A 114 10.59 16.81 3.96
C ALA A 114 11.82 16.74 3.04
N GLY A 115 11.68 16.08 1.89
CA GLY A 115 12.76 16.01 0.92
C GLY A 115 12.41 15.15 -0.29
N HIS A 116 12.99 15.49 -1.42
CA HIS A 116 12.85 14.74 -2.67
C HIS A 116 14.04 15.04 -3.61
N SER A 117 14.15 14.21 -4.63
CA SER A 117 15.12 14.44 -5.73
C SER A 117 14.40 14.51 -7.08
N GLU A 118 13.11 14.83 -7.09
CA GLU A 118 12.27 14.84 -8.28
C GLU A 118 12.63 16.01 -9.22
N PRO A 119 13.20 15.76 -10.41
CA PRO A 119 13.72 16.81 -11.28
C PRO A 119 12.65 17.81 -11.68
N ILE A 120 11.43 17.33 -11.95
CA ILE A 120 10.34 18.18 -12.43
C ILE A 120 9.86 19.17 -11.35
N VAL A 121 9.92 18.79 -10.09
CA VAL A 121 9.58 19.65 -8.95
C VAL A 121 10.69 20.69 -8.74
N LEU A 122 11.96 20.27 -8.93
CA LEU A 122 13.10 21.17 -8.74
C LEU A 122 13.19 22.30 -9.81
N ILE A 123 12.71 22.03 -11.03
CA ILE A 123 12.94 22.93 -12.18
C ILE A 123 11.66 23.46 -12.85
N GLY A 124 10.47 22.94 -12.51
CA GLY A 124 9.30 23.26 -13.33
C GLY A 124 7.98 23.43 -12.60
N ILE A 125 7.81 22.93 -11.38
CA ILE A 125 6.54 22.97 -10.66
C ILE A 125 6.71 23.72 -9.33
N PRO A 126 5.90 24.77 -9.08
CA PRO A 126 5.93 25.45 -7.80
C PRO A 126 5.66 24.46 -6.65
N GLU A 127 6.52 24.46 -5.64
CA GLU A 127 6.39 23.61 -4.45
C GLU A 127 5.00 23.74 -3.80
N LYS A 128 4.41 24.93 -3.86
CA LYS A 128 3.03 25.17 -3.40
C LYS A 128 2.03 24.16 -3.97
N ARG A 129 2.14 23.77 -5.24
CA ARG A 129 1.23 22.77 -5.84
C ARG A 129 1.36 21.40 -5.19
N ILE A 130 2.57 21.04 -4.75
CA ILE A 130 2.81 19.79 -4.03
C ILE A 130 2.24 19.88 -2.61
N VAL A 131 2.42 21.02 -1.94
CA VAL A 131 1.83 21.26 -0.61
C VAL A 131 0.31 21.20 -0.68
N ASP A 132 -0.30 21.89 -1.67
CA ASP A 132 -1.75 21.86 -1.89
C ASP A 132 -2.26 20.43 -2.19
N TYR A 133 -1.50 19.64 -2.95
CA TYR A 133 -1.82 18.24 -3.21
C TYR A 133 -1.81 17.41 -1.92
N LEU A 134 -0.77 17.53 -1.08
CA LEU A 134 -0.67 16.80 0.18
C LEU A 134 -1.77 17.19 1.17
N ALA A 135 -2.24 18.44 1.13
CA ALA A 135 -3.33 18.91 1.99
C ALA A 135 -4.66 18.15 1.76
N HIS A 136 -4.87 17.53 0.58
CA HIS A 136 -6.08 16.73 0.30
C HIS A 136 -6.18 15.46 1.14
N PHE A 137 -5.08 14.98 1.71
CA PHE A 137 -5.07 13.80 2.57
C PHE A 137 -5.34 14.13 4.04
N VAL A 138 -5.26 15.40 4.43
CA VAL A 138 -5.59 15.82 5.80
C VAL A 138 -7.09 15.67 6.06
N GLY A 139 -7.43 15.05 7.20
CA GLY A 139 -8.80 14.67 7.55
C GLY A 139 -9.21 13.28 7.06
N TYR A 140 -8.40 12.61 6.25
CA TYR A 140 -8.67 11.26 5.80
C TYR A 140 -8.25 10.23 6.85
N ASN A 141 -9.20 9.38 7.25
CA ASN A 141 -8.91 8.23 8.10
C ASN A 141 -8.94 6.95 7.25
N PRO A 142 -7.77 6.38 6.92
CA PRO A 142 -7.70 5.23 6.01
C PRO A 142 -8.32 3.96 6.60
N LEU A 143 -8.26 3.75 7.92
CA LEU A 143 -8.85 2.58 8.56
C LEU A 143 -10.38 2.63 8.52
N ARG A 144 -10.96 3.78 8.81
CA ARG A 144 -12.42 4.01 8.72
C ARG A 144 -12.90 3.89 7.28
N ALA A 145 -12.15 4.49 6.34
CA ALA A 145 -12.49 4.42 4.92
C ALA A 145 -12.48 2.98 4.41
N ALA A 146 -11.52 2.15 4.84
CA ALA A 146 -11.48 0.73 4.51
C ALA A 146 -12.72 -0.02 5.06
N ALA A 147 -13.12 0.24 6.31
CA ALA A 147 -14.32 -0.36 6.90
C ALA A 147 -15.59 0.04 6.14
N GLU A 148 -15.67 1.28 5.67
CA GLU A 148 -16.79 1.82 4.90
C GLU A 148 -16.68 1.53 3.39
N ARG A 149 -15.64 0.80 2.95
CA ARG A 149 -15.33 0.49 1.54
C ARG A 149 -15.18 1.75 0.67
N ARG A 150 -14.68 2.83 1.26
CA ARG A 150 -14.34 4.06 0.55
C ARG A 150 -12.85 4.07 0.21
N GLY A 151 -12.52 4.47 -1.01
CA GLY A 151 -11.13 4.64 -1.45
C GLY A 151 -10.48 5.91 -0.87
N PRO A 152 -9.19 6.12 -1.16
CA PRO A 152 -8.48 7.34 -0.80
C PRO A 152 -9.08 8.58 -1.48
N PRO A 153 -8.83 9.79 -0.92
CA PRO A 153 -9.29 11.03 -1.52
C PRO A 153 -8.78 11.18 -2.97
N GLN A 154 -9.66 11.61 -3.86
CA GLN A 154 -9.29 11.98 -5.23
C GLN A 154 -8.57 13.34 -5.19
N ALA A 155 -7.26 13.34 -5.01
CA ALA A 155 -6.49 14.57 -5.06
C ALA A 155 -6.24 15.02 -6.52
N PRO A 156 -6.28 16.32 -6.81
CA PRO A 156 -6.03 16.83 -8.15
C PRO A 156 -4.62 16.46 -8.62
N ILE A 157 -4.51 15.88 -9.81
CA ILE A 157 -3.21 15.53 -10.37
C ILE A 157 -2.47 16.82 -10.77
N VAL A 158 -1.22 16.94 -10.35
CA VAL A 158 -0.37 18.06 -10.72
C VAL A 158 0.23 17.78 -12.09
N SER A 159 -0.23 18.52 -13.10
CA SER A 159 0.26 18.40 -14.47
C SER A 159 1.77 18.58 -14.54
N GLY A 160 2.44 17.69 -15.29
CA GLY A 160 3.89 17.66 -15.40
C GLY A 160 4.59 16.84 -14.30
N ALA A 161 3.95 16.64 -13.13
CA ALA A 161 4.49 15.81 -12.04
C ALA A 161 3.56 14.63 -11.70
N THR A 162 2.83 14.12 -12.66
CA THR A 162 1.80 13.08 -12.44
C THR A 162 2.34 11.89 -11.65
N VAL A 163 3.44 11.28 -12.08
CA VAL A 163 4.06 10.13 -11.39
C VAL A 163 4.46 10.52 -9.98
N THR A 164 5.13 11.65 -9.81
CA THR A 164 5.61 12.14 -8.51
C THR A 164 4.47 12.30 -7.50
N VAL A 165 3.38 13.02 -7.88
CA VAL A 165 2.26 13.24 -6.95
C VAL A 165 1.47 11.97 -6.67
N LEU A 166 1.35 11.06 -7.64
CA LEU A 166 0.70 9.77 -7.43
C LEU A 166 1.47 8.92 -6.41
N VAL A 167 2.81 8.85 -6.52
CA VAL A 167 3.66 8.18 -5.53
C VAL A 167 3.55 8.84 -4.16
N MET A 168 3.53 10.18 -4.09
CA MET A 168 3.34 10.90 -2.84
C MET A 168 2.03 10.50 -2.15
N GLY A 169 0.90 10.55 -2.88
CA GLY A 169 -0.41 10.21 -2.32
C GLY A 169 -0.51 8.76 -1.86
N GLU A 170 -0.06 7.83 -2.70
CA GLU A 170 -0.03 6.41 -2.36
C GLU A 170 0.82 6.15 -1.11
N SER A 171 2.04 6.69 -1.07
CA SER A 171 2.95 6.47 0.05
C SER A 171 2.44 7.07 1.36
N VAL A 172 1.77 8.22 1.32
CA VAL A 172 1.12 8.83 2.50
C VAL A 172 0.02 7.91 3.05
N VAL A 173 -0.89 7.44 2.19
CA VAL A 173 -2.01 6.58 2.63
C VAL A 173 -1.51 5.23 3.13
N ARG A 174 -0.64 4.55 2.38
CA ARG A 174 -0.12 3.22 2.76
C ARG A 174 0.70 3.27 4.05
N SER A 175 1.56 4.27 4.21
CA SER A 175 2.33 4.41 5.45
C SER A 175 1.43 4.74 6.65
N ALA A 176 0.38 5.57 6.45
CA ALA A 176 -0.60 5.86 7.48
C ALA A 176 -1.38 4.60 7.93
N VAL A 177 -1.83 3.75 6.99
CA VAL A 177 -2.45 2.45 7.29
C VAL A 177 -1.51 1.60 8.13
N ARG A 178 -0.26 1.45 7.68
CA ARG A 178 0.72 0.59 8.33
C ARG A 178 1.03 1.03 9.75
N VAL A 179 1.28 2.32 9.94
CA VAL A 179 1.55 2.90 11.27
C VAL A 179 0.33 2.83 12.17
N ALA A 180 -0.86 3.19 11.68
CA ALA A 180 -2.09 3.15 12.48
C ALA A 180 -2.41 1.73 12.95
N ARG A 181 -2.19 0.71 12.12
CA ARG A 181 -2.35 -0.71 12.51
C ARG A 181 -1.31 -1.14 13.54
N ALA A 182 -0.03 -0.82 13.32
CA ALA A 182 1.05 -1.18 14.24
C ALA A 182 0.87 -0.55 15.64
N LEU A 183 0.32 0.66 15.70
CA LEU A 183 0.01 1.36 16.95
C LEU A 183 -1.39 1.09 17.49
N HIS A 184 -2.20 0.24 16.82
CA HIS A 184 -3.59 -0.06 17.18
C HIS A 184 -4.47 1.19 17.34
N LEU A 185 -4.27 2.22 16.50
CA LEU A 185 -5.03 3.45 16.53
C LEU A 185 -6.49 3.21 16.10
N GLY A 186 -7.41 4.01 16.59
CA GLY A 186 -8.84 3.92 16.26
C GLY A 186 -9.58 2.74 16.89
N GLY A 187 -8.99 2.05 17.87
CA GLY A 187 -9.63 0.99 18.65
C GLY A 187 -10.02 -0.24 17.81
N ALA A 188 -11.22 -0.78 18.05
CA ALA A 188 -11.71 -2.01 17.41
C ALA A 188 -11.83 -1.92 15.86
N ALA A 189 -11.84 -0.73 15.27
CA ALA A 189 -11.83 -0.54 13.82
C ALA A 189 -10.48 -0.95 13.17
N ALA A 190 -9.43 -1.10 13.98
CA ALA A 190 -8.10 -1.54 13.52
C ALA A 190 -7.97 -3.08 13.44
N SER A 191 -8.92 -3.83 13.98
CA SER A 191 -8.88 -5.29 13.88
C SER A 191 -9.24 -5.72 12.45
N VAL A 192 -8.23 -6.09 11.68
CA VAL A 192 -8.43 -6.88 10.47
C VAL A 192 -9.07 -8.19 10.92
N GLN A 193 -10.36 -8.40 10.60
CA GLN A 193 -10.95 -9.72 10.79
C GLN A 193 -10.11 -10.71 9.96
N PRO A 194 -9.65 -11.82 10.55
CA PRO A 194 -8.95 -12.85 9.79
C PRO A 194 -9.79 -13.20 8.56
N ALA A 195 -9.14 -13.30 7.40
CA ALA A 195 -9.84 -13.67 6.18
C ALA A 195 -10.62 -14.97 6.41
N ALA A 196 -11.94 -14.96 6.21
CA ALA A 196 -12.76 -16.14 6.36
C ALA A 196 -12.36 -17.24 5.35
N ARG A 197 -11.73 -16.85 4.25
CA ARG A 197 -11.24 -17.73 3.17
C ARG A 197 -9.84 -17.28 2.74
N VAL A 198 -9.05 -18.25 2.29
CA VAL A 198 -7.71 -18.02 1.69
C VAL A 198 -7.67 -18.64 0.30
N MET A 199 -6.79 -18.15 -0.56
CA MET A 199 -6.54 -18.77 -1.86
C MET A 199 -6.06 -20.21 -1.65
N ASP A 200 -6.66 -21.15 -2.39
CA ASP A 200 -6.24 -22.55 -2.38
C ASP A 200 -5.36 -22.84 -3.60
N PRO A 201 -4.05 -23.02 -3.44
CA PRO A 201 -3.15 -23.32 -4.55
C PRO A 201 -3.38 -24.68 -5.20
N GLN A 202 -4.11 -25.57 -4.55
CA GLN A 202 -4.46 -26.91 -5.06
C GLN A 202 -5.82 -26.92 -5.79
N ALA A 203 -6.60 -25.86 -5.68
CA ALA A 203 -7.95 -25.81 -6.23
C ALA A 203 -7.97 -25.52 -7.72
N GLY A 204 -8.94 -26.14 -8.41
CA GLY A 204 -9.20 -25.91 -9.82
C GLY A 204 -8.40 -26.80 -10.75
N THR A 205 -8.88 -26.86 -11.98
CA THR A 205 -8.23 -27.52 -13.13
C THR A 205 -8.07 -26.50 -14.24
N GLY A 206 -7.27 -26.80 -15.24
CA GLY A 206 -7.13 -25.98 -16.43
C GLY A 206 -8.47 -25.74 -17.12
N ALA A 207 -8.70 -24.51 -17.59
CA ALA A 207 -9.93 -24.09 -18.25
C ALA A 207 -9.63 -23.24 -19.49
N ASP A 208 -10.53 -23.26 -20.47
CA ASP A 208 -10.47 -22.41 -21.64
C ASP A 208 -10.89 -20.96 -21.30
N TRP A 209 -10.61 -20.05 -22.19
CA TRP A 209 -10.92 -18.63 -22.02
C TRP A 209 -12.41 -18.34 -21.75
N PRO A 210 -13.39 -18.91 -22.51
CA PRO A 210 -14.79 -18.68 -22.24
C PRO A 210 -15.22 -19.16 -20.85
N THR A 211 -14.64 -20.25 -20.36
CA THR A 211 -14.92 -20.77 -19.03
C THR A 211 -14.36 -19.86 -17.95
N LEU A 212 -13.09 -19.41 -18.09
CA LEU A 212 -12.47 -18.47 -17.15
C LEU A 212 -13.26 -17.16 -17.02
N LEU A 213 -13.77 -16.64 -18.14
CA LEU A 213 -14.65 -15.45 -18.14
C LEU A 213 -15.97 -15.72 -17.43
N ARG A 214 -16.65 -16.81 -17.80
CA ARG A 214 -17.97 -17.17 -17.23
C ARG A 214 -17.91 -17.40 -15.72
N GLU A 215 -16.81 -17.95 -15.23
CA GLU A 215 -16.59 -18.22 -13.81
C GLU A 215 -16.11 -16.99 -13.04
N GLY A 216 -15.76 -15.91 -13.72
CA GLY A 216 -15.19 -14.72 -13.10
C GLY A 216 -13.71 -14.87 -12.68
N ALA A 217 -13.02 -15.94 -13.15
CA ALA A 217 -11.59 -16.10 -12.97
C ALA A 217 -10.78 -15.08 -13.80
N VAL A 218 -11.39 -14.58 -14.88
CA VAL A 218 -10.94 -13.42 -15.65
C VAL A 218 -12.03 -12.34 -15.55
N GLY A 219 -11.69 -11.20 -14.97
CA GLY A 219 -12.53 -10.00 -14.97
C GLY A 219 -12.41 -9.25 -16.28
N HIS A 220 -13.46 -8.53 -16.70
CA HIS A 220 -13.50 -7.77 -17.94
C HIS A 220 -14.10 -6.38 -17.72
N LEU A 221 -13.47 -5.37 -18.28
CA LEU A 221 -13.94 -3.99 -18.34
C LEU A 221 -13.86 -3.50 -19.79
N ARG A 222 -15.00 -3.18 -20.39
CA ARG A 222 -15.06 -2.48 -21.66
C ARG A 222 -15.37 -1.01 -21.43
N VAL A 223 -14.51 -0.13 -21.93
CA VAL A 223 -14.70 1.32 -21.93
C VAL A 223 -14.78 1.77 -23.37
N THR A 224 -15.84 2.49 -23.72
CA THR A 224 -16.05 3.03 -25.06
C THR A 224 -15.57 4.47 -25.17
N ILE A 225 -15.42 5.00 -26.38
CA ILE A 225 -15.13 6.42 -26.65
C ILE A 225 -16.22 7.30 -26.01
N GLY A 226 -17.48 6.89 -26.09
CA GLY A 226 -18.61 7.59 -25.47
C GLY A 226 -18.48 7.68 -23.94
N ASP A 227 -18.10 6.57 -23.29
CA ASP A 227 -17.91 6.53 -21.84
C ASP A 227 -16.81 7.50 -21.39
N VAL A 228 -15.69 7.53 -22.13
CA VAL A 228 -14.58 8.45 -21.85
C VAL A 228 -15.00 9.90 -22.03
N ASN A 229 -15.68 10.22 -23.13
CA ASN A 229 -16.14 11.57 -23.39
C ASN A 229 -17.15 12.06 -22.36
N LYS A 230 -18.07 11.18 -21.97
CA LYS A 230 -19.04 11.46 -20.90
C LYS A 230 -18.34 11.67 -19.56
N ALA A 231 -17.39 10.82 -19.17
CA ALA A 231 -16.67 10.93 -17.91
C ALA A 231 -15.91 12.28 -17.79
N PHE A 232 -15.26 12.74 -18.87
CA PHE A 232 -14.60 14.05 -18.87
C PHE A 232 -15.60 15.23 -18.84
N ALA A 233 -16.78 15.08 -19.43
CA ALA A 233 -17.83 16.10 -19.34
C ALA A 233 -18.40 16.19 -17.91
N ASP A 234 -18.68 15.06 -17.29
CA ASP A 234 -19.22 14.93 -15.93
C ASP A 234 -18.24 15.44 -14.86
N ALA A 235 -16.93 15.28 -15.08
CA ALA A 235 -15.89 15.80 -14.21
C ALA A 235 -15.78 17.35 -14.16
N GLY A 236 -16.60 18.05 -14.94
CA GLY A 236 -16.75 19.52 -14.88
C GLY A 236 -15.58 20.31 -15.48
N GLY A 237 -14.59 19.68 -16.07
CA GLY A 237 -13.45 20.31 -16.71
C GLY A 237 -13.77 20.80 -18.12
N LYS A 238 -14.24 22.05 -18.30
CA LYS A 238 -14.60 22.60 -19.62
C LYS A 238 -13.54 22.37 -20.69
N ALA A 239 -12.27 22.57 -20.36
CA ALA A 239 -11.15 22.38 -21.28
C ALA A 239 -10.97 20.93 -21.73
N ALA A 240 -11.24 19.95 -20.87
CA ALA A 240 -11.20 18.54 -21.20
C ALA A 240 -12.45 18.12 -22.01
N ALA A 241 -13.63 18.61 -21.62
CA ALA A 241 -14.89 18.34 -22.30
C ALA A 241 -14.90 18.86 -23.75
N SER A 242 -14.22 19.98 -24.01
CA SER A 242 -14.13 20.57 -25.36
C SER A 242 -13.17 19.86 -26.32
N ARG A 243 -12.50 18.79 -25.88
CA ARG A 243 -11.55 17.98 -26.65
C ARG A 243 -11.93 16.51 -26.62
N PRO A 244 -13.09 16.10 -27.18
CA PRO A 244 -13.51 14.71 -27.12
C PRO A 244 -12.56 13.80 -27.89
N GLU A 245 -12.48 12.53 -27.46
CA GLU A 245 -11.85 11.48 -28.25
C GLU A 245 -12.60 11.31 -29.58
N PRO A 246 -11.87 11.25 -30.70
CA PRO A 246 -12.49 11.11 -32.02
C PRO A 246 -13.00 9.69 -32.22
N GLY A 247 -14.07 9.54 -33.01
CA GLY A 247 -14.66 8.28 -33.41
C GLY A 247 -16.07 8.05 -32.91
N PRO A 248 -16.74 6.98 -33.35
CA PRO A 248 -18.06 6.60 -32.89
C PRO A 248 -18.08 6.34 -31.40
N ALA A 249 -19.13 6.79 -30.70
CA ALA A 249 -19.25 6.64 -29.26
C ALA A 249 -19.27 5.17 -28.79
N SER A 250 -19.72 4.26 -29.64
CA SER A 250 -19.79 2.81 -29.38
C SER A 250 -18.45 2.06 -29.52
N ASP A 251 -17.47 2.70 -30.17
CA ASP A 251 -16.20 2.05 -30.46
C ASP A 251 -15.40 1.81 -29.19
N PRO A 252 -14.66 0.69 -29.10
CA PRO A 252 -13.86 0.40 -27.91
C PRO A 252 -12.69 1.38 -27.78
N PHE A 253 -12.68 2.12 -26.67
CA PHE A 253 -11.52 2.87 -26.25
C PHE A 253 -10.46 1.95 -25.66
N ILE A 254 -10.89 1.05 -24.77
CA ILE A 254 -10.10 -0.07 -24.27
C ILE A 254 -11.00 -1.21 -23.81
N ASP A 255 -10.64 -2.45 -24.17
CA ASP A 255 -11.11 -3.68 -23.58
C ASP A 255 -10.02 -4.20 -22.63
N LEU A 256 -10.28 -4.20 -21.32
CA LEU A 256 -9.32 -4.52 -20.27
C LEU A 256 -9.74 -5.78 -19.54
N TYR A 257 -8.80 -6.71 -19.36
CA TYR A 257 -9.01 -7.98 -18.67
C TYR A 257 -8.01 -8.13 -17.55
N VAL A 258 -8.42 -8.74 -16.45
CA VAL A 258 -7.56 -8.96 -15.27
C VAL A 258 -7.80 -10.35 -14.69
N ALA A 259 -6.73 -10.98 -14.18
CA ALA A 259 -6.81 -12.26 -13.50
C ALA A 259 -5.73 -12.36 -12.41
N LEU A 260 -6.01 -13.14 -11.35
CA LEU A 260 -5.03 -13.49 -10.33
C LEU A 260 -4.22 -14.71 -10.81
N VAL A 261 -3.08 -14.47 -11.47
CA VAL A 261 -2.27 -15.56 -12.08
C VAL A 261 -1.36 -16.27 -11.09
N SER A 262 -1.20 -15.77 -9.89
CA SER A 262 -0.57 -16.53 -8.80
C SER A 262 -1.41 -17.70 -8.30
N GLN A 263 -2.74 -17.75 -8.61
CA GLN A 263 -3.53 -18.97 -8.44
C GLN A 263 -3.16 -19.97 -9.55
N PRO A 264 -2.65 -21.17 -9.23
CA PRO A 264 -1.98 -22.02 -10.21
C PRO A 264 -2.89 -22.50 -11.37
N ALA A 265 -4.15 -22.86 -11.11
CA ALA A 265 -5.04 -23.30 -12.19
C ALA A 265 -5.38 -22.18 -13.17
N ILE A 266 -5.56 -20.94 -12.68
CA ILE A 266 -5.79 -19.76 -13.52
C ILE A 266 -4.50 -19.39 -14.27
N GLY A 267 -3.38 -19.33 -13.55
CA GLY A 267 -2.09 -18.96 -14.13
C GLY A 267 -1.63 -19.92 -15.23
N ARG A 268 -1.70 -21.22 -15.00
CA ARG A 268 -1.33 -22.23 -16.01
C ARG A 268 -2.27 -22.21 -17.21
N SER A 269 -3.56 -22.01 -16.99
CA SER A 269 -4.53 -21.87 -18.10
C SER A 269 -4.18 -20.69 -18.99
N LEU A 270 -3.90 -19.53 -18.41
CA LEU A 270 -3.66 -18.29 -19.16
C LEU A 270 -2.25 -18.22 -19.76
N LEU A 271 -1.24 -18.66 -19.04
CA LEU A 271 0.18 -18.49 -19.43
C LEU A 271 0.80 -19.74 -20.03
N GLY A 272 0.18 -20.93 -19.79
CA GLY A 272 0.84 -22.21 -20.01
C GLY A 272 1.89 -22.53 -18.95
N ASP A 273 2.33 -23.78 -18.87
CA ASP A 273 3.20 -24.24 -17.77
C ASP A 273 4.55 -23.52 -17.74
N ALA A 274 5.22 -23.38 -18.87
CA ALA A 274 6.56 -22.79 -18.94
C ALA A 274 6.60 -21.32 -18.51
N GLU A 275 5.64 -20.50 -18.96
CA GLU A 275 5.55 -19.11 -18.59
C GLU A 275 5.06 -18.94 -17.16
N PHE A 276 4.09 -19.74 -16.72
CA PHE A 276 3.64 -19.77 -15.33
C PHE A 276 4.81 -20.08 -14.37
N ASP A 277 5.61 -21.12 -14.65
CA ASP A 277 6.75 -21.48 -13.81
C ASP A 277 7.81 -20.36 -13.78
N THR A 278 7.94 -19.62 -14.90
CA THR A 278 8.82 -18.44 -14.95
C THR A 278 8.31 -17.32 -14.06
N VAL A 279 7.01 -17.02 -14.10
CA VAL A 279 6.36 -16.06 -13.20
C VAL A 279 6.51 -16.51 -11.74
N ALA A 280 6.24 -17.78 -11.45
CA ALA A 280 6.35 -18.31 -10.09
C ALA A 280 7.77 -18.16 -9.49
N ARG A 281 8.82 -18.29 -10.32
CA ARG A 281 10.22 -18.08 -9.88
C ARG A 281 10.58 -16.63 -9.60
N MET A 282 9.90 -15.67 -10.21
CA MET A 282 10.14 -14.25 -9.90
C MET A 282 9.45 -13.77 -8.63
N LEU A 283 8.49 -14.54 -8.11
CA LEU A 283 7.74 -14.20 -6.91
C LEU A 283 8.46 -14.70 -5.66
N SER A 284 8.49 -13.88 -4.62
CA SER A 284 8.88 -14.30 -3.27
C SER A 284 7.81 -15.24 -2.67
N PRO A 285 8.15 -16.08 -1.67
CA PRO A 285 7.16 -16.89 -0.99
C PRO A 285 5.97 -16.06 -0.48
N GLY A 286 4.74 -16.46 -0.86
CA GLY A 286 3.49 -15.79 -0.50
C GLY A 286 3.15 -14.55 -1.34
N GLN A 287 4.07 -14.05 -2.17
CA GLN A 287 3.82 -12.91 -3.05
C GLN A 287 2.83 -13.27 -4.15
N GLN A 288 1.96 -12.33 -4.49
CA GLN A 288 0.92 -12.52 -5.49
C GLN A 288 1.29 -11.85 -6.82
N ALA A 289 0.63 -12.28 -7.90
CA ALA A 289 0.75 -11.65 -9.21
C ALA A 289 -0.60 -11.58 -9.91
N ILE A 290 -0.83 -10.46 -10.56
CA ILE A 290 -1.99 -10.27 -11.45
C ILE A 290 -1.54 -10.21 -12.90
N LEU A 291 -2.39 -10.69 -13.80
CA LEU A 291 -2.29 -10.48 -15.24
C LEU A 291 -3.22 -9.34 -15.61
N VAL A 292 -2.74 -8.44 -16.47
CA VAL A 292 -3.54 -7.42 -17.14
C VAL A 292 -3.34 -7.58 -18.63
N ALA A 293 -4.43 -7.71 -19.39
CA ALA A 293 -4.42 -7.77 -20.85
C ALA A 293 -5.37 -6.69 -21.40
N GLY A 294 -4.97 -6.04 -22.47
CA GLY A 294 -5.73 -4.95 -23.06
C GLY A 294 -5.69 -4.92 -24.58
N ASP A 295 -6.81 -4.54 -25.18
CA ASP A 295 -6.94 -4.19 -26.58
C ASP A 295 -7.71 -2.87 -26.72
N GLY A 296 -7.62 -2.21 -27.87
CA GLY A 296 -8.26 -0.92 -28.12
C GLY A 296 -7.29 0.14 -28.59
N ILE A 297 -7.68 1.41 -28.49
CA ILE A 297 -6.83 2.56 -28.90
C ILE A 297 -6.01 3.15 -27.74
N TYR A 298 -6.37 2.80 -26.50
CA TYR A 298 -5.70 3.29 -25.30
C TYR A 298 -4.82 2.19 -24.69
N SER A 299 -3.59 2.55 -24.33
CA SER A 299 -2.65 1.66 -23.68
C SER A 299 -2.80 1.74 -22.16
N PHE A 300 -2.99 0.61 -21.47
CA PHE A 300 -2.98 0.59 -20.01
C PHE A 300 -1.56 0.72 -19.43
N LYS A 301 -0.53 0.37 -20.20
CA LYS A 301 0.87 0.51 -19.77
C LYS A 301 1.32 1.95 -19.78
N GLY A 302 0.80 2.74 -20.71
CA GLY A 302 1.23 4.12 -20.88
C GLY A 302 2.69 4.24 -21.34
N SER A 303 3.33 5.33 -20.95
CA SER A 303 4.76 5.57 -21.21
C SER A 303 5.55 5.94 -19.94
N GLY A 304 4.89 6.00 -18.80
CA GLY A 304 5.49 6.37 -17.51
C GLY A 304 6.58 5.39 -17.08
N TYR A 305 6.32 4.09 -17.25
CA TYR A 305 7.27 3.04 -16.87
C TYR A 305 8.59 3.08 -17.65
N VAL A 306 8.56 3.47 -18.93
CA VAL A 306 9.78 3.61 -19.75
C VAL A 306 10.65 4.78 -19.30
N ARG A 307 10.03 5.86 -18.78
CA ARG A 307 10.71 7.10 -18.42
C ARG A 307 11.02 7.22 -16.94
N GLY A 308 10.15 6.68 -16.10
CA GLY A 308 10.21 6.83 -14.65
C GLY A 308 10.03 5.53 -13.88
N GLY A 309 10.03 4.38 -14.57
CA GLY A 309 9.93 3.07 -13.93
C GLY A 309 8.56 2.75 -13.29
N ILE A 310 7.51 3.56 -13.54
CA ILE A 310 6.20 3.41 -12.88
C ILE A 310 5.09 3.37 -13.92
N PHE A 311 4.17 2.39 -13.78
CA PHE A 311 2.95 2.31 -14.57
C PHE A 311 1.95 3.35 -14.08
N ASP A 312 1.82 4.46 -14.82
CA ASP A 312 1.03 5.65 -14.44
C ASP A 312 -0.44 5.59 -14.84
N ARG A 313 -0.87 4.50 -15.49
CA ARG A 313 -2.25 4.35 -15.99
C ARG A 313 -3.06 3.25 -15.30
N ILE A 314 -2.42 2.41 -14.52
CA ILE A 314 -3.12 1.38 -13.74
C ILE A 314 -2.68 1.44 -12.28
N GLU A 315 -3.62 1.09 -11.40
CA GLU A 315 -3.35 0.91 -9.99
C GLU A 315 -4.26 -0.19 -9.43
N LEU A 316 -3.76 -0.93 -8.46
CA LEU A 316 -4.49 -1.96 -7.75
C LEU A 316 -4.96 -1.39 -6.42
N ALA A 317 -6.27 -1.35 -6.20
CA ALA A 317 -6.88 -0.86 -4.97
C ALA A 317 -7.50 -2.01 -4.17
N GLN A 318 -7.18 -2.10 -2.88
CA GLN A 318 -7.82 -3.03 -1.95
C GLN A 318 -7.95 -2.39 -0.57
N GLY A 319 -9.17 -2.31 -0.07
CA GLY A 319 -9.44 -1.63 1.19
C GLY A 319 -9.02 -0.16 1.11
N ALA A 320 -8.15 0.26 2.02
CA ALA A 320 -7.60 1.61 2.05
C ALA A 320 -6.31 1.78 1.22
N GLU A 321 -5.75 0.67 0.72
CA GLU A 321 -4.48 0.71 0.00
C GLU A 321 -4.69 0.83 -1.50
N THR A 322 -3.81 1.60 -2.13
CA THR A 322 -3.65 1.68 -3.57
C THR A 322 -2.20 1.37 -3.90
N ILE A 323 -1.99 0.43 -4.82
CA ILE A 323 -0.68 -0.08 -5.21
C ILE A 323 -0.42 0.30 -6.66
N ARG A 324 0.71 0.96 -6.94
CA ARG A 324 1.22 1.20 -8.29
C ARG A 324 2.36 0.26 -8.58
N PHE A 325 2.42 -0.16 -9.83
CA PHE A 325 3.43 -1.11 -10.25
C PHE A 325 4.66 -0.38 -10.82
N HIS A 326 5.83 -0.87 -10.43
CA HIS A 326 7.11 -0.45 -11.00
C HIS A 326 7.53 -1.39 -12.13
N ASP A 327 8.41 -0.91 -13.01
CA ASP A 327 8.87 -1.67 -14.17
C ASP A 327 9.55 -3.00 -13.76
N TYR A 328 10.31 -3.00 -12.67
CA TYR A 328 10.95 -4.22 -12.13
C TYR A 328 9.96 -5.26 -11.59
N GLN A 329 8.71 -4.89 -11.36
CA GLN A 329 7.62 -5.79 -10.93
C GLN A 329 6.83 -6.35 -12.12
N HIS A 330 7.16 -5.90 -13.33
CA HIS A 330 6.42 -6.23 -14.54
C HIS A 330 7.17 -7.23 -15.40
N ARG A 331 6.41 -8.19 -15.95
CA ARG A 331 6.86 -9.11 -16.99
C ARG A 331 5.93 -9.01 -18.20
N ARG A 332 6.50 -8.73 -19.36
CA ARG A 332 5.77 -8.74 -20.62
C ARG A 332 5.47 -10.18 -21.03
N VAL A 333 4.22 -10.43 -21.43
CA VAL A 333 3.76 -11.68 -22.03
C VAL A 333 3.39 -11.43 -23.48
N GLY A 334 3.76 -12.32 -24.38
CA GLY A 334 3.50 -12.16 -25.80
C GLY A 334 2.08 -12.53 -26.20
N GLU A 335 1.58 -13.65 -25.67
CA GLU A 335 0.24 -14.19 -25.98
C GLU A 335 -0.28 -15.00 -24.80
N LEU A 336 -1.61 -15.16 -24.73
CA LEU A 336 -2.27 -16.07 -23.80
C LEU A 336 -2.36 -17.47 -24.41
N ARG A 337 -2.23 -18.49 -23.58
CA ARG A 337 -2.27 -19.90 -23.96
C ARG A 337 -3.63 -20.56 -23.77
N ALA A 338 -4.56 -19.92 -23.05
CA ALA A 338 -5.90 -20.45 -22.86
C ALA A 338 -6.57 -20.66 -24.22
N ALA A 339 -7.16 -21.84 -24.42
CA ALA A 339 -7.90 -22.12 -25.67
C ALA A 339 -9.00 -21.08 -25.90
N ALA A 340 -9.14 -20.60 -27.13
CA ALA A 340 -10.06 -19.55 -27.54
C ALA A 340 -9.81 -18.16 -26.88
N ALA A 341 -8.63 -17.91 -26.31
CA ALA A 341 -8.26 -16.55 -25.92
C ALA A 341 -8.07 -15.65 -27.14
N PRO A 342 -8.57 -14.40 -27.12
CA PRO A 342 -8.31 -13.46 -28.19
C PRO A 342 -6.84 -13.01 -28.21
N ALA A 343 -6.40 -12.45 -29.33
CA ALA A 343 -5.16 -11.73 -29.39
C ALA A 343 -5.31 -10.37 -28.71
N PHE A 344 -4.30 -9.96 -27.94
CA PHE A 344 -4.24 -8.67 -27.25
C PHE A 344 -3.08 -7.82 -27.73
N LYS A 345 -3.26 -6.52 -27.81
CA LYS A 345 -2.19 -5.58 -28.11
C LYS A 345 -1.14 -5.50 -27.00
N GLU A 346 -1.60 -5.63 -25.76
CA GLU A 346 -0.75 -5.53 -24.58
C GLU A 346 -1.13 -6.60 -23.55
N ILE A 347 -0.14 -7.31 -23.06
CA ILE A 347 -0.28 -8.24 -21.93
C ILE A 347 0.88 -7.99 -20.99
N GLY A 348 0.59 -7.97 -19.69
CA GLY A 348 1.60 -7.87 -18.64
C GLY A 348 1.21 -8.69 -17.42
N VAL A 349 2.20 -9.29 -16.77
CA VAL A 349 2.07 -9.84 -15.43
C VAL A 349 2.76 -8.88 -14.47
N PHE A 350 2.09 -8.57 -13.37
CA PHE A 350 2.53 -7.62 -12.37
C PHE A 350 2.62 -8.31 -11.02
N ALA A 351 3.82 -8.36 -10.43
CA ALA A 351 4.03 -8.83 -9.08
C ALA A 351 3.55 -7.77 -8.09
N VAL A 352 2.62 -8.14 -7.23
CA VAL A 352 2.14 -7.26 -6.16
C VAL A 352 3.28 -7.07 -5.16
N PRO A 353 3.59 -5.83 -4.71
CA PRO A 353 4.65 -5.58 -3.74
C PRO A 353 4.50 -6.47 -2.50
N LYS A 354 5.59 -7.11 -2.08
CA LYS A 354 5.57 -8.05 -0.96
C LYS A 354 5.20 -7.39 0.38
N GLU A 355 5.55 -6.12 0.51
CA GLU A 355 5.27 -5.28 1.68
C GLU A 355 3.84 -4.75 1.74
N SER A 356 3.01 -5.03 0.72
CA SER A 356 1.59 -4.72 0.75
C SER A 356 0.81 -5.78 1.53
N ASP A 357 -0.28 -5.36 2.19
CA ASP A 357 -1.21 -6.27 2.87
C ASP A 357 -2.24 -6.88 1.90
N PHE A 358 -1.86 -7.10 0.65
CA PHE A 358 -2.76 -7.61 -0.38
C PHE A 358 -3.23 -9.02 -0.06
N ASP A 359 -4.53 -9.20 0.12
CA ASP A 359 -5.21 -10.48 0.30
C ASP A 359 -5.82 -10.94 -1.03
N PRO A 360 -5.29 -11.99 -1.69
CA PRO A 360 -5.79 -12.47 -2.97
C PRO A 360 -7.22 -13.05 -2.91
N ALA A 361 -7.70 -13.45 -1.72
CA ALA A 361 -9.04 -13.99 -1.53
C ALA A 361 -10.10 -12.90 -1.26
N ALA A 362 -9.67 -11.72 -0.81
CA ALA A 362 -10.57 -10.58 -0.61
C ALA A 362 -10.82 -9.84 -1.93
N PRO A 363 -11.95 -9.13 -2.07
CA PRO A 363 -12.22 -8.30 -3.24
C PRO A 363 -11.19 -7.19 -3.40
N TRP A 364 -10.81 -6.91 -4.65
CA TRP A 364 -9.95 -5.81 -5.04
C TRP A 364 -10.40 -5.19 -6.36
N ARG A 365 -9.86 -4.06 -6.72
CA ARG A 365 -10.20 -3.31 -7.93
C ARG A 365 -8.95 -2.94 -8.69
N LEU A 366 -8.92 -3.21 -9.98
CA LEU A 366 -7.98 -2.57 -10.88
C LEU A 366 -8.57 -1.24 -11.34
N GLN A 367 -7.88 -0.14 -11.11
CA GLN A 367 -8.26 1.19 -11.59
C GLN A 367 -7.46 1.52 -12.84
N LEU A 368 -8.15 2.00 -13.87
CA LEU A 368 -7.58 2.52 -15.10
C LEU A 368 -7.69 4.05 -15.09
N LEU A 369 -6.55 4.73 -15.12
CA LEU A 369 -6.47 6.18 -15.23
C LEU A 369 -6.42 6.57 -16.70
N VAL A 370 -7.43 7.28 -17.17
CA VAL A 370 -7.47 7.84 -18.52
C VAL A 370 -7.10 9.31 -18.46
N GLN A 371 -6.09 9.68 -19.23
CA GLN A 371 -5.61 11.07 -19.31
C GLN A 371 -6.01 11.72 -20.63
N ARG A 372 -6.33 13.01 -20.58
CA ARG A 372 -6.60 13.86 -21.75
C ARG A 372 -5.79 15.15 -21.67
N SER A 373 -5.03 15.46 -22.72
CA SER A 373 -4.29 16.73 -22.79
C SER A 373 -5.24 17.90 -22.98
N VAL A 374 -5.20 18.89 -22.09
CA VAL A 374 -6.00 20.12 -22.17
C VAL A 374 -5.17 21.31 -22.62
N SER A 375 -3.86 21.29 -22.39
CA SER A 375 -2.88 22.21 -22.95
C SER A 375 -1.55 21.49 -23.22
N ALA A 376 -0.51 22.18 -23.62
CA ALA A 376 0.82 21.60 -23.82
C ALA A 376 1.39 20.98 -22.51
N LEU A 377 1.03 21.54 -21.37
CA LEU A 377 1.52 21.12 -20.07
C LEU A 377 0.43 20.55 -19.15
N ASP A 378 -0.86 20.79 -19.44
CA ASP A 378 -1.93 20.38 -18.55
C ASP A 378 -2.71 19.18 -19.09
N LYS A 379 -3.05 18.25 -18.18
CA LYS A 379 -3.84 17.07 -18.44
C LYS A 379 -5.01 16.98 -17.47
N ALA A 380 -6.14 16.54 -17.97
CA ALA A 380 -7.26 16.10 -17.15
C ALA A 380 -7.25 14.58 -17.02
N PHE A 381 -7.87 14.06 -15.97
CA PHE A 381 -7.89 12.64 -15.65
C PHE A 381 -9.30 12.19 -15.25
N VAL A 382 -9.66 11.02 -15.69
CA VAL A 382 -10.83 10.26 -15.21
C VAL A 382 -10.42 8.83 -14.92
N THR A 383 -11.15 8.14 -14.05
CA THR A 383 -10.82 6.79 -13.60
C THR A 383 -11.96 5.84 -13.92
N PHE A 384 -11.63 4.66 -14.43
CA PHE A 384 -12.54 3.54 -14.61
C PHE A 384 -12.08 2.38 -13.75
N GLY A 385 -13.01 1.68 -13.09
CA GLY A 385 -12.68 0.59 -12.17
C GLY A 385 -13.17 -0.75 -12.67
N LEU A 386 -12.33 -1.78 -12.53
CA LEU A 386 -12.67 -3.19 -12.74
C LEU A 386 -12.61 -3.91 -11.40
N ASP A 387 -13.76 -4.20 -10.82
CA ASP A 387 -13.85 -5.00 -9.61
C ASP A 387 -13.53 -6.45 -9.90
N TYR A 388 -12.70 -7.05 -9.04
CA TYR A 388 -12.34 -8.45 -9.13
C TYR A 388 -12.47 -9.12 -7.77
N ARG A 389 -12.94 -10.35 -7.81
CA ARG A 389 -12.96 -11.26 -6.68
C ARG A 389 -12.60 -12.66 -7.15
N LEU A 390 -11.62 -13.27 -6.49
CA LEU A 390 -11.27 -14.65 -6.78
C LEU A 390 -12.49 -15.55 -6.56
N PRO A 391 -12.94 -16.35 -7.56
CA PRO A 391 -14.10 -17.22 -7.39
C PRO A 391 -13.91 -18.22 -6.26
N GLU A 392 -14.99 -18.55 -5.55
CA GLU A 392 -14.93 -19.38 -4.33
C GLU A 392 -14.31 -20.75 -4.56
N ARG A 393 -14.46 -21.31 -5.77
CA ARG A 393 -13.86 -22.59 -6.14
C ARG A 393 -12.33 -22.61 -6.07
N TYR A 394 -11.68 -21.46 -6.09
CA TYR A 394 -10.22 -21.29 -5.97
C TYR A 394 -9.79 -20.89 -4.55
N THR A 395 -10.71 -20.96 -3.60
CA THR A 395 -10.47 -20.59 -2.21
C THR A 395 -10.89 -21.72 -1.27
N LYS A 396 -10.31 -21.74 -0.07
CA LYS A 396 -10.71 -22.63 1.02
C LYS A 396 -10.92 -21.83 2.31
N ALA A 397 -11.59 -22.44 3.28
CA ALA A 397 -11.68 -21.83 4.62
C ALA A 397 -10.29 -21.54 5.16
N ALA A 398 -10.10 -20.36 5.75
CA ALA A 398 -8.84 -20.06 6.43
C ALA A 398 -8.62 -21.07 7.56
N PRO A 399 -7.39 -21.51 7.80
CA PRO A 399 -7.08 -22.31 8.99
C PRO A 399 -7.57 -21.56 10.23
N ALA A 400 -8.30 -22.26 11.12
CA ALA A 400 -8.65 -21.67 12.41
C ALA A 400 -7.37 -21.17 13.08
N ALA A 401 -7.35 -19.91 13.53
CA ALA A 401 -6.21 -19.34 14.23
C ALA A 401 -5.86 -20.28 15.40
N ALA A 402 -4.72 -20.96 15.28
CA ALA A 402 -4.26 -21.87 16.30
C ALA A 402 -4.06 -21.08 17.60
N GLY A 403 -5.02 -21.25 18.55
CA GLY A 403 -4.82 -20.97 19.96
C GLY A 403 -4.73 -19.51 20.38
N ALA A 404 -5.87 -18.82 20.44
CA ALA A 404 -6.07 -18.05 21.66
C ALA A 404 -6.31 -19.09 22.77
N SER A 405 -5.23 -19.60 23.36
CA SER A 405 -5.29 -20.40 24.57
C SER A 405 -6.05 -19.58 25.60
N SER A 406 -7.27 -20.01 25.88
CA SER A 406 -7.97 -19.56 27.07
C SER A 406 -7.13 -19.99 28.27
N ALA A 407 -6.27 -19.09 28.74
CA ALA A 407 -5.67 -19.25 30.04
C ALA A 407 -6.83 -19.36 31.03
N PRO A 408 -6.87 -20.41 31.88
CA PRO A 408 -7.88 -20.52 32.92
C PRO A 408 -7.76 -19.30 33.83
N PRO A 409 -8.89 -18.78 34.39
CA PRO A 409 -8.85 -17.63 35.26
C PRO A 409 -7.93 -17.93 36.44
N ALA A 410 -6.92 -17.08 36.62
CA ALA A 410 -6.00 -17.15 37.74
C ALA A 410 -6.80 -17.17 39.05
N THR A 411 -6.74 -18.28 39.74
CA THR A 411 -7.24 -18.44 41.12
C THR A 411 -6.54 -17.39 42.00
N ALA A 412 -7.28 -16.50 42.57
CA ALA A 412 -6.79 -15.50 43.52
C ALA A 412 -6.10 -16.21 44.70
N PRO A 413 -4.94 -15.74 45.19
CA PRO A 413 -4.28 -16.32 46.36
C PRO A 413 -5.14 -16.08 47.61
N GLY A 414 -5.49 -17.18 48.28
CA GLY A 414 -6.23 -17.19 49.54
C GLY A 414 -5.48 -16.40 50.63
N ARG A 415 -6.18 -15.52 51.31
CA ARG A 415 -5.74 -14.88 52.55
C ARG A 415 -5.62 -15.93 53.67
N PRO A 416 -4.61 -15.93 54.49
CA PRO A 416 -4.50 -16.77 55.66
C PRO A 416 -5.48 -16.28 56.76
N GLY A 417 -6.17 -17.24 57.35
CA GLY A 417 -7.14 -17.03 58.45
C GLY A 417 -6.45 -16.62 59.73
N GLY A 418 -7.08 -15.72 60.45
CA GLY A 418 -6.84 -15.36 61.81
C GLY A 418 -8.15 -15.51 62.62
N ALA A 419 -8.08 -16.31 63.66
CA ALA A 419 -9.19 -16.74 64.49
C ALA A 419 -9.63 -15.70 65.54
N ALA A 420 -10.84 -15.93 66.00
CA ALA A 420 -11.41 -15.68 67.33
C ALA A 420 -12.26 -14.42 67.57
N GLY A 421 -13.50 -14.65 67.97
CA GLY A 421 -14.12 -13.97 69.11
C GLY A 421 -15.47 -13.31 68.84
N GLY A 422 -16.56 -14.06 69.13
CA GLY A 422 -17.65 -13.67 70.06
C GLY A 422 -18.62 -12.55 69.70
N GLY A 423 -19.94 -12.89 69.71
CA GLY A 423 -20.95 -12.02 70.34
C GLY A 423 -22.10 -11.52 69.46
N LEU A 424 -23.17 -12.25 69.38
CA LEU A 424 -24.59 -12.00 69.64
C LEU A 424 -25.30 -10.70 69.17
N THR A 425 -26.54 -10.95 68.68
CA THR A 425 -27.77 -10.15 68.62
C THR A 425 -27.91 -9.10 67.53
N GLY A 426 -28.84 -9.20 66.58
CA GLY A 426 -30.29 -9.06 66.77
C GLY A 426 -30.77 -7.82 66.02
N GLY A 427 -31.76 -7.92 65.11
CA GLY A 427 -32.53 -6.76 64.64
C GLY A 427 -32.88 -6.73 63.14
N VAL A 428 -33.91 -7.41 62.75
CA VAL A 428 -35.13 -7.02 62.02
C VAL A 428 -35.07 -5.78 61.10
N ALA A 429 -35.58 -6.04 59.87
CA ALA A 429 -35.87 -5.17 58.72
C ALA A 429 -36.74 -3.92 59.02
N PRO A 430 -37.10 -2.99 58.12
CA PRO A 430 -37.69 -3.28 56.77
C PRO A 430 -37.33 -2.30 55.66
N ARG A 431 -37.78 -2.67 54.42
CA ARG A 431 -37.90 -1.81 53.24
C ARG A 431 -38.89 -0.66 53.41
N PRO A 432 -38.73 0.44 52.60
CA PRO A 432 -39.85 0.76 51.72
C PRO A 432 -39.55 1.30 50.31
N HIS A 433 -40.42 0.89 49.41
CA HIS A 433 -41.18 1.59 48.36
C HIS A 433 -40.52 2.66 47.45
N CYS A 434 -40.64 2.34 46.16
CA CYS A 434 -40.72 3.23 45.00
C CYS A 434 -41.94 4.21 45.09
N PRO A 435 -41.88 5.41 44.42
CA PRO A 435 -42.90 5.61 43.41
C PRO A 435 -42.43 6.22 42.08
N ARG A 436 -43.09 5.77 41.03
CA ARG A 436 -43.18 6.34 39.67
C ARG A 436 -43.69 7.79 39.71
N ARG A 437 -43.16 8.64 38.79
CA ARG A 437 -43.98 9.73 38.23
C ARG A 437 -43.65 10.01 36.75
N ARG A 438 -44.71 10.04 36.03
CA ARG A 438 -45.10 10.33 34.66
C ARG A 438 -44.51 11.61 34.07
N MET A 439 -44.35 11.54 32.71
CA MET A 439 -44.33 12.70 31.78
C MET A 439 -45.60 13.58 31.90
N PRO A 440 -45.52 14.85 31.38
CA PRO A 440 -46.29 15.11 30.18
C PRO A 440 -45.60 16.06 29.15
N ARG A 441 -45.98 15.81 27.94
CA ARG A 441 -46.09 16.64 26.69
C ARG A 441 -44.85 17.32 26.13
#